data_416f9cf9d57e1a46b360e73380b1da26
#
_entry.id   416f9cf9d57e1a46b360e73380b1da26
#
_cell.length_a   1.000
_cell.length_b   1.000
_cell.length_c   1.000
_cell.angle_alpha   90.00
_cell.angle_beta   90.00
_cell.angle_gamma   90.00
#
_symmetry.space_group_name_H-M   'P 1'
#
loop_
_entity.id
_entity.type
_entity.pdbx_description
1 polymer ?
#
loop_
_entity_poly.entity_id
_entity_poly.type
_entity_poly.pdbx_seq_one_letter_code
_entity_poly.pdbx_strand_id
1 'polypeptide(L)'
;MRHVLLRGFAALVFLSLAATATPAWAASTFYGLTIHVSTNNIKVEDPRTKQVLSFEILPAFDQVFSADGKTTYQMKDVHDGQYVGIIYDQKALGVRHADKIYIMNNANQRIRVP
;
A
#
# COMPACT_ATOMS: atom_id res chain seq x y z
N MET A 1 51.39 -11.00 3.42
CA MET A 1 51.08 -10.77 3.34
C MET A 1 50.65 -10.35 2.84
N ARG A 2 50.41 -10.31 2.71
CA ARG A 2 49.99 -9.93 2.24
C ARG A 2 49.25 -10.02 1.69
N HIS A 3 48.87 -10.01 1.38
CA HIS A 3 48.04 -9.97 0.71
C HIS A 3 47.14 -9.94 0.85
N VAL A 4 47.08 -10.23 1.27
CA VAL A 4 46.29 -10.15 1.46
C VAL A 4 45.66 -9.35 1.64
N LEU A 5 45.78 -8.86 1.93
CA LEU A 5 45.28 -7.95 2.10
C LEU A 5 44.50 -7.50 1.32
N LEU A 6 44.47 -7.49 0.79
CA LEU A 6 43.84 -6.98 -0.02
C LEU A 6 42.61 -7.40 -0.20
N ARG A 7 42.42 -8.23 -0.13
CA ARG A 7 41.41 -8.66 -0.37
C ARG A 7 40.33 -8.16 0.18
N GLY A 8 40.28 -7.98 0.96
CA GLY A 8 39.23 -7.61 1.58
C GLY A 8 38.57 -6.54 1.00
N PHE A 9 39.14 -5.79 0.37
CA PHE A 9 38.55 -4.77 -0.05
C PHE A 9 37.61 -4.96 -1.12
N ALA A 10 37.67 -5.93 -1.69
CA ALA A 10 36.79 -6.12 -2.75
C ALA A 10 35.42 -6.07 -2.28
N ALA A 11 35.22 -6.58 -1.19
CA ALA A 11 33.95 -6.71 -0.77
C ALA A 11 33.27 -5.46 -0.65
N LEU A 12 33.96 -4.53 -0.33
CA LEU A 12 33.30 -3.42 -0.07
C LEU A 12 32.62 -2.89 -1.18
N VAL A 13 32.98 -3.20 -2.26
CA VAL A 13 32.40 -2.71 -3.34
C VAL A 13 30.99 -2.98 -3.43
N PHE A 14 30.58 -4.12 -3.09
CA PHE A 14 29.31 -4.47 -3.27
C PHE A 14 28.37 -3.78 -2.50
N LEU A 15 28.80 -3.25 -1.51
CA LEU A 15 27.93 -2.66 -0.75
C LEU A 15 27.24 -1.67 -1.44
N SER A 16 27.90 -1.03 -2.28
CA SER A 16 27.28 0.00 -2.90
C SER A 16 26.13 -0.37 -3.66
N LEU A 17 26.08 -1.54 -4.08
CA LEU A 17 25.02 -1.92 -4.81
C LEU A 17 23.79 -1.88 -4.08
N ALA A 18 23.87 -2.21 -2.96
CA ALA A 18 22.68 -2.30 -2.23
C ALA A 18 22.07 -0.96 -2.21
N ALA A 19 22.84 0.00 -2.36
CA ALA A 19 22.31 1.26 -2.23
C ALA A 19 21.36 1.59 -3.30
N THR A 20 21.39 0.85 -4.30
CA THR A 20 20.51 1.16 -5.35
C THR A 20 19.20 0.58 -5.10
N ALA A 21 19.03 0.01 -4.01
CA ALA A 21 17.84 -0.64 -3.73
C ALA A 21 16.70 0.28 -3.89
N THR A 22 15.58 -0.24 -4.08
CA THR A 22 14.43 0.46 -4.33
C THR A 22 14.06 1.41 -3.32
N PRO A 23 13.42 2.37 -3.70
CA PRO A 23 12.95 3.35 -2.81
C PRO A 23 11.97 2.84 -1.83
N ALA A 24 12.07 3.33 -0.69
CA ALA A 24 11.21 2.92 0.36
C ALA A 24 9.81 3.43 0.17
N TRP A 25 9.62 4.29 -0.80
CA TRP A 25 8.34 4.86 -0.94
C TRP A 25 7.48 4.12 -1.92
N ALA A 26 7.88 2.98 -2.39
CA ALA A 26 7.09 2.24 -3.34
C ALA A 26 5.71 1.99 -2.74
N ALA A 27 4.70 2.10 -3.54
CA ALA A 27 3.34 1.90 -3.09
C ALA A 27 3.12 0.46 -2.65
N SER A 28 2.30 0.29 -1.65
CA SER A 28 1.91 -1.02 -1.15
C SER A 28 0.42 -1.19 -1.32
N THR A 29 -0.05 -2.42 -1.26
CA THR A 29 -1.47 -2.71 -1.37
C THR A 29 -1.93 -3.50 -0.14
N PHE A 30 -3.07 -3.11 0.43
CA PHE A 30 -3.67 -3.80 1.55
C PHE A 30 -5.09 -4.18 1.19
N TYR A 31 -5.42 -5.46 1.31
CA TYR A 31 -6.75 -5.96 1.03
C TYR A 31 -7.46 -6.29 2.34
N GLY A 32 -8.69 -5.94 2.47
CA GLY A 32 -9.44 -6.30 3.65
C GLY A 32 -10.87 -5.79 3.64
N LEU A 33 -11.50 -5.91 4.79
CA LEU A 33 -12.88 -5.51 4.99
C LEU A 33 -12.90 -4.14 5.65
N THR A 34 -13.67 -3.23 5.08
CA THR A 34 -13.80 -1.89 5.63
C THR A 34 -14.61 -1.96 6.93
N ILE A 35 -14.03 -1.48 8.01
CA ILE A 35 -14.71 -1.48 9.30
C ILE A 35 -15.08 -0.07 9.76
N HIS A 36 -14.56 0.94 9.12
CA HIS A 36 -14.92 2.33 9.43
C HIS A 36 -14.57 3.24 8.28
N VAL A 37 -15.44 4.15 7.93
CA VAL A 37 -15.20 5.13 6.88
C VAL A 37 -15.67 6.49 7.36
N SER A 38 -14.83 7.48 7.16
CA SER A 38 -15.23 8.87 7.38
C SER A 38 -14.69 9.70 6.24
N THR A 39 -14.90 11.01 6.26
CA THR A 39 -14.44 11.85 5.17
C THR A 39 -12.94 11.97 5.11
N ASN A 40 -12.23 11.66 6.18
CA ASN A 40 -10.79 11.81 6.21
C ASN A 40 -10.04 10.56 6.64
N ASN A 41 -10.74 9.44 6.81
CA ASN A 41 -10.08 8.24 7.29
C ASN A 41 -10.85 6.99 6.91
N ILE A 42 -10.13 5.92 6.64
CA ILE A 42 -10.74 4.61 6.42
C ILE A 42 -9.93 3.58 7.18
N LYS A 43 -10.62 2.68 7.89
CA LYS A 43 -9.97 1.58 8.60
C LYS A 43 -10.38 0.28 7.96
N VAL A 44 -9.41 -0.56 7.69
CA VAL A 44 -9.61 -1.82 6.97
C VAL A 44 -8.97 -2.94 7.75
N GLU A 45 -9.68 -4.04 7.91
CA GLU A 45 -9.19 -5.20 8.60
C GLU A 45 -8.92 -6.34 7.63
N ASP A 46 -7.73 -6.94 7.69
CA ASP A 46 -7.45 -8.18 6.97
C ASP A 46 -8.09 -9.32 7.78
N PRO A 47 -9.13 -9.96 7.28
CA PRO A 47 -9.83 -10.96 8.08
C PRO A 47 -8.98 -12.20 8.39
N ARG A 48 -7.94 -12.44 7.61
CA ARG A 48 -7.11 -13.61 7.84
C ARG A 48 -6.16 -13.39 9.00
N THR A 49 -5.61 -12.21 9.14
CA THR A 49 -4.60 -11.93 10.15
C THR A 49 -5.12 -11.08 11.29
N LYS A 50 -6.31 -10.51 11.12
CA LYS A 50 -6.92 -9.58 12.07
C LYS A 50 -6.16 -8.26 12.18
N GLN A 51 -5.24 -8.01 11.28
CA GLN A 51 -4.51 -6.75 11.27
C GLN A 51 -5.43 -5.64 10.78
N VAL A 52 -5.45 -4.54 11.48
CA VAL A 52 -6.25 -3.37 11.10
C VAL A 52 -5.31 -2.25 10.75
N LEU A 53 -5.48 -1.67 9.58
CA LEU A 53 -4.72 -0.51 9.19
C LEU A 53 -5.66 0.67 8.96
N SER A 54 -5.18 1.84 9.31
CA SER A 54 -5.91 3.08 9.14
C SER A 54 -5.21 3.90 8.07
N PHE A 55 -5.99 4.47 7.16
CA PHE A 55 -5.44 5.25 6.07
C PHE A 55 -6.10 6.62 6.06
N GLU A 56 -5.30 7.66 5.87
CA GLU A 56 -5.85 9.00 5.75
C GLU A 56 -6.36 9.25 4.35
N ILE A 57 -7.45 9.95 4.26
CA ILE A 57 -8.09 10.31 3.00
C ILE A 57 -7.93 11.82 2.84
N LEU A 58 -7.30 12.23 1.75
CA LEU A 58 -7.11 13.64 1.52
C LEU A 58 -8.41 14.31 1.11
N PRO A 59 -8.55 15.61 1.31
CA PRO A 59 -9.75 16.32 0.88
C PRO A 59 -9.97 16.15 -0.62
N ALA A 60 -11.23 16.05 -1.00
CA ALA A 60 -11.62 15.91 -2.41
C ALA A 60 -11.07 14.63 -3.06
N PHE A 61 -10.86 13.60 -2.25
CA PHE A 61 -10.35 12.33 -2.76
C PHE A 61 -11.32 11.74 -3.77
N ASP A 62 -10.82 11.42 -4.96
CA ASP A 62 -11.65 10.91 -6.04
C ASP A 62 -11.08 9.63 -6.70
N GLN A 63 -10.14 8.97 -6.04
CA GLN A 63 -9.48 7.82 -6.61
C GLN A 63 -10.09 6.52 -6.11
N VAL A 64 -11.38 6.33 -6.38
CA VAL A 64 -12.12 5.14 -5.99
C VAL A 64 -12.62 4.43 -7.24
N PHE A 65 -12.33 3.16 -7.38
CA PHE A 65 -12.59 2.42 -8.61
C PHE A 65 -13.16 1.03 -8.33
N SER A 66 -13.74 0.42 -9.37
CA SER A 66 -14.05 -1.00 -9.32
C SER A 66 -12.75 -1.80 -9.40
N ALA A 67 -12.81 -3.09 -9.09
CA ALA A 67 -11.62 -3.95 -9.05
C ALA A 67 -10.87 -3.99 -10.38
N ASP A 68 -11.55 -3.84 -11.49
CA ASP A 68 -10.93 -3.82 -12.81
C ASP A 68 -10.54 -2.40 -13.24
N GLY A 69 -10.83 -1.40 -12.43
CA GLY A 69 -10.47 -0.03 -12.73
C GLY A 69 -11.36 0.65 -13.76
N LYS A 70 -12.38 -0.03 -14.25
CA LYS A 70 -13.18 0.52 -15.35
C LYS A 70 -14.29 1.45 -14.89
N THR A 71 -14.72 1.31 -13.67
CA THR A 71 -15.77 2.16 -13.12
C THR A 71 -15.17 3.03 -12.04
N THR A 72 -15.49 4.31 -12.06
CA THR A 72 -15.04 5.24 -11.04
C THR A 72 -16.20 5.53 -10.09
N TYR A 73 -15.92 5.48 -8.82
CA TYR A 73 -16.90 5.75 -7.78
C TYR A 73 -16.48 6.99 -7.01
N GLN A 74 -17.33 7.43 -6.13
CA GLN A 74 -17.01 8.54 -5.24
C GLN A 74 -16.72 7.99 -3.85
N MET A 75 -16.08 8.78 -3.02
CA MET A 75 -15.77 8.34 -1.66
C MET A 75 -17.05 8.01 -0.89
N LYS A 76 -18.16 8.66 -1.19
CA LYS A 76 -19.43 8.37 -0.52
C LYS A 76 -19.95 6.98 -0.84
N ASP A 77 -19.38 6.33 -1.86
CA ASP A 77 -19.81 4.97 -2.21
C ASP A 77 -19.04 3.91 -1.43
N VAL A 78 -18.08 4.32 -0.62
CA VAL A 78 -17.31 3.39 0.20
C VAL A 78 -17.99 3.27 1.56
N HIS A 79 -18.35 2.07 1.93
CA HIS A 79 -19.11 1.83 3.15
C HIS A 79 -18.47 0.77 4.03
N ASP A 80 -18.82 0.78 5.31
CA ASP A 80 -18.44 -0.28 6.22
C ASP A 80 -18.97 -1.60 5.67
N GLY A 81 -18.22 -2.63 5.83
CA GLY A 81 -18.64 -3.96 5.39
C GLY A 81 -18.31 -4.29 3.95
N GLN A 82 -17.67 -3.36 3.23
CA GLN A 82 -17.21 -3.67 1.88
C GLN A 82 -15.79 -4.18 1.89
N TYR A 83 -15.50 -5.13 1.01
CA TYR A 83 -14.13 -5.54 0.79
C TYR A 83 -13.46 -4.53 -0.13
N VAL A 84 -12.24 -4.16 0.18
CA VAL A 84 -11.50 -3.16 -0.59
C VAL A 84 -10.05 -3.57 -0.76
N GLY A 85 -9.42 -3.01 -1.79
CA GLY A 85 -7.97 -3.07 -1.92
C GLY A 85 -7.49 -1.63 -1.94
N ILE A 86 -6.58 -1.29 -1.05
CA ILE A 86 -6.09 0.08 -0.94
C ILE A 86 -4.63 0.12 -1.34
N ILE A 87 -4.34 0.96 -2.34
CA ILE A 87 -2.98 1.24 -2.71
C ILE A 87 -2.59 2.47 -1.90
N TYR A 88 -1.53 2.37 -1.15
CA TYR A 88 -1.12 3.43 -0.24
C TYR A 88 0.38 3.58 -0.19
N ASP A 89 0.83 4.70 0.31
CA ASP A 89 2.22 4.86 0.64
C ASP A 89 2.31 5.19 2.13
N GLN A 90 3.47 4.97 2.69
CA GLN A 90 3.68 5.26 4.09
C GLN A 90 4.70 6.37 4.14
N LYS A 91 4.21 7.56 4.39
CA LYS A 91 5.09 8.72 4.45
C LYS A 91 5.87 8.72 5.75
N ALA A 92 6.70 9.71 5.89
CA ALA A 92 7.45 9.86 7.11
C ALA A 92 6.52 9.84 8.31
N LEU A 93 6.99 9.37 9.42
CA LEU A 93 6.24 9.28 10.67
C LEU A 93 5.19 8.19 10.67
N GLY A 94 5.22 7.34 9.68
CA GLY A 94 4.34 6.18 9.70
C GLY A 94 2.90 6.43 9.31
N VAL A 95 2.59 7.61 8.83
CA VAL A 95 1.21 7.90 8.42
C VAL A 95 0.98 7.32 7.05
N ARG A 96 -0.11 6.58 6.90
CA ARG A 96 -0.47 5.98 5.62
C ARG A 96 -1.54 6.83 4.97
N HIS A 97 -1.33 7.15 3.70
CA HIS A 97 -2.33 7.88 2.91
C HIS A 97 -2.83 6.96 1.82
N ALA A 98 -4.13 6.88 1.67
CA ALA A 98 -4.70 6.11 0.57
C ALA A 98 -4.46 6.86 -0.72
N ASP A 99 -3.84 6.20 -1.69
CA ASP A 99 -3.64 6.77 -3.02
C ASP A 99 -4.77 6.35 -3.94
N LYS A 100 -5.22 5.11 -3.83
CA LYS A 100 -6.34 4.59 -4.62
C LYS A 100 -7.09 3.57 -3.79
N ILE A 101 -8.40 3.55 -3.93
CA ILE A 101 -9.24 2.55 -3.29
C ILE A 101 -9.97 1.79 -4.38
N TYR A 102 -9.90 0.45 -4.34
CA TYR A 102 -10.62 -0.39 -5.27
C TYR A 102 -11.67 -1.17 -4.50
N ILE A 103 -12.93 -1.06 -4.92
CA ILE A 103 -14.02 -1.76 -4.25
C ILE A 103 -14.08 -3.18 -4.79
N MET A 104 -14.05 -4.15 -3.90
CA MET A 104 -14.06 -5.57 -4.25
C MET A 104 -15.39 -6.20 -3.95
N ASN A 105 -15.69 -7.29 -4.62
CA ASN A 105 -16.93 -8.02 -4.39
C ASN A 105 -16.81 -9.06 -3.29
N ASN A 106 -15.60 -9.52 -3.00
CA ASN A 106 -15.39 -10.52 -1.98
C ASN A 106 -13.93 -10.51 -1.52
N ALA A 107 -13.63 -11.31 -0.52
CA ALA A 107 -12.32 -11.32 0.10
C ALA A 107 -11.21 -11.84 -0.82
N ASN A 108 -11.57 -12.58 -1.84
CA ASN A 108 -10.59 -13.20 -2.71
C ASN A 108 -10.31 -12.41 -3.98
N GLN A 109 -11.12 -11.41 -4.25
CA GLN A 109 -10.92 -10.61 -5.45
C GLN A 109 -9.67 -9.74 -5.30
N ARG A 110 -9.01 -9.49 -6.39
CA ARG A 110 -7.80 -8.66 -6.40
C ARG A 110 -7.92 -7.59 -7.48
N ILE A 111 -7.12 -6.56 -7.35
CA ILE A 111 -7.09 -5.47 -8.31
C ILE A 111 -6.62 -6.00 -9.65
N ARG A 112 -7.34 -5.65 -10.72
CA ARG A 112 -7.02 -6.13 -12.05
C ARG A 112 -6.94 -5.01 -13.05
N VAL A 113 -6.22 -3.99 -12.72
CA VAL A 113 -6.07 -2.84 -13.59
C VAL A 113 -5.01 -3.19 -14.64
N PRO A 114 -5.25 -2.94 -15.90
CA PRO A 114 -4.30 -3.23 -16.97
C PRO A 114 -3.01 -2.43 -16.85
#